data_ee3b5319481aa4f3880f6766d8e8df8e
#
_entry.id   ee3b5319481aa4f3880f6766d8e8df8e
#
_cell.length_a   1.000
_cell.length_b   1.000
_cell.length_c   1.000
_cell.angle_alpha   90.00
_cell.angle_beta   90.00
_cell.angle_gamma   90.00
#
_symmetry.space_group_name_H-M   'P 1'
#
loop_
_entity.id
_entity.type
_entity.pdbx_description
1 polymer ?
#
loop_
_entity_poly.entity_id
_entity_poly.type
_entity_poly.pdbx_seq_one_letter_code
_entity_poly.pdbx_strand_id
1 'polypeptide(L)'
;LFAALRLIEAGYRPVIVERGKNVRDRKLDLAKISREHKVDSESNYSFGEGGAGAYSDGKLYTRSKKRGNAEKILNVFCQHGASVSILQDAHPHIGTDKLPRVIENMRKTILDCGGEVHFGTRMDVLLIEKDTVVGIETNTGKTFRGPVILATGHSARDVYRWLHTHGVEIESKGLAVGVRLEHPSLLIDQIQYHNRNGRGKYLPAAEYSFVQQVEGRGVYSF
;
A
#
# COMPACT_ATOMS: atom_id res chain seq x y z
N LEU A 1 -4.75 6.91 -3.40
CA LEU A 1 -4.50 7.27 -4.80
C LEU A 1 -5.46 6.53 -5.74
N PHE A 2 -5.54 5.20 -5.77
CA PHE A 2 -6.43 4.46 -6.70
C PHE A 2 -7.91 4.84 -6.58
N ALA A 3 -8.43 5.00 -5.36
CA ALA A 3 -9.80 5.46 -5.15
C ALA A 3 -10.01 6.85 -5.77
N ALA A 4 -9.04 7.76 -5.62
CA ALA A 4 -9.12 9.09 -6.19
C ALA A 4 -9.10 9.07 -7.72
N LEU A 5 -8.22 8.26 -8.35
CA LEU A 5 -8.22 8.09 -9.81
C LEU A 5 -9.57 7.55 -10.30
N ARG A 6 -10.16 6.59 -9.55
CA ARG A 6 -11.46 6.05 -9.91
C ARG A 6 -12.60 7.07 -9.78
N LEU A 7 -12.53 7.96 -8.78
CA LEU A 7 -13.49 9.06 -8.63
C LEU A 7 -13.37 10.06 -9.78
N ILE A 8 -12.14 10.36 -10.22
CA ILE A 8 -11.89 11.24 -11.37
C ILE A 8 -12.48 10.63 -12.66
N GLU A 9 -12.28 9.32 -12.90
CA GLU A 9 -12.91 8.62 -14.02
C GLU A 9 -14.46 8.75 -14.01
N ALA A 10 -15.05 8.89 -12.81
CA ALA A 10 -16.49 9.09 -12.63
C ALA A 10 -16.92 10.59 -12.62
N GLY A 11 -16.01 11.51 -12.93
CA GLY A 11 -16.30 12.96 -13.00
C GLY A 11 -16.25 13.69 -11.67
N TYR A 12 -15.79 13.06 -10.59
CA TYR A 12 -15.66 13.71 -9.28
C TYR A 12 -14.29 14.36 -9.09
N ARG A 13 -14.23 15.35 -8.21
CA ARG A 13 -12.98 15.98 -7.76
C ARG A 13 -12.67 15.53 -6.35
N PRO A 14 -11.78 14.53 -6.17
CA PRO A 14 -11.46 14.02 -4.85
C PRO A 14 -10.56 14.98 -4.07
N VAL A 15 -10.76 15.03 -2.75
CA VAL A 15 -9.85 15.62 -1.80
C VAL A 15 -9.18 14.50 -1.02
N ILE A 16 -7.86 14.43 -1.08
CA ILE A 16 -7.05 13.46 -0.33
C ILE A 16 -6.44 14.17 0.88
N VAL A 17 -6.66 13.59 2.05
CA VAL A 17 -6.06 14.01 3.31
C VAL A 17 -5.09 12.91 3.75
N GLU A 18 -3.81 13.24 3.89
CA GLU A 18 -2.74 12.32 4.29
C GLU A 18 -2.00 12.89 5.50
N ARG A 19 -1.96 12.11 6.59
CA ARG A 19 -1.31 12.53 7.83
C ARG A 19 0.20 12.71 7.70
N GLY A 20 0.82 11.89 6.86
CA GLY A 20 2.25 11.92 6.62
C GLY A 20 2.67 12.86 5.50
N LYS A 21 3.93 12.77 5.13
CA LYS A 21 4.53 13.59 4.09
C LYS A 21 4.34 12.97 2.70
N ASN A 22 4.62 13.78 1.66
CA ASN A 22 4.72 13.26 0.31
C ASN A 22 5.85 12.22 0.20
N VAL A 23 5.82 11.43 -0.86
CA VAL A 23 6.72 10.29 -1.00
C VAL A 23 8.21 10.67 -0.98
N ARG A 24 8.61 11.86 -1.42
CA ARG A 24 10.03 12.29 -1.38
C ARG A 24 10.47 12.68 0.02
N ASP A 25 9.71 13.53 0.69
CA ASP A 25 10.05 14.03 2.02
C ASP A 25 10.00 12.90 3.07
N ARG A 26 9.06 11.96 2.91
CA ARG A 26 8.95 10.76 3.72
C ARG A 26 10.21 9.91 3.72
N LYS A 27 10.99 9.90 2.63
CA LYS A 27 12.27 9.18 2.55
C LYS A 27 13.24 9.61 3.64
N LEU A 28 13.24 10.89 4.03
CA LEU A 28 14.10 11.40 5.11
C LEU A 28 13.67 10.84 6.48
N ASP A 29 12.37 10.71 6.72
CA ASP A 29 11.87 10.15 7.97
C ASP A 29 12.20 8.66 8.09
N LEU A 30 12.10 7.92 6.99
CA LEU A 30 12.52 6.51 6.94
C LEU A 30 14.03 6.34 7.17
N ALA A 31 14.86 7.24 6.64
CA ALA A 31 16.29 7.23 6.88
C ALA A 31 16.63 7.47 8.38
N LYS A 32 15.87 8.31 9.10
CA LYS A 32 16.03 8.49 10.55
C LYS A 32 15.70 7.23 11.33
N ILE A 33 14.70 6.47 10.92
CA ILE A 33 14.37 5.18 11.57
C ILE A 33 15.57 4.24 11.51
N SER A 34 16.18 4.10 10.32
CA SER A 34 17.30 3.18 10.11
C SER A 34 18.61 3.66 10.76
N ARG A 35 18.87 4.98 10.81
CA ARG A 35 20.15 5.54 11.28
C ARG A 35 20.12 5.95 12.73
N GLU A 36 19.00 6.48 13.21
CA GLU A 36 18.87 7.12 14.51
C GLU A 36 17.88 6.39 15.41
N HIS A 37 17.19 5.36 14.93
CA HIS A 37 16.11 4.63 15.61
C HIS A 37 14.96 5.56 16.07
N LYS A 38 14.76 6.69 15.36
CA LYS A 38 13.69 7.65 15.64
C LYS A 38 12.55 7.46 14.68
N VAL A 39 11.36 7.19 15.21
CA VAL A 39 10.12 7.04 14.44
C VAL A 39 9.28 8.30 14.58
N ASP A 40 8.96 8.95 13.46
CA ASP A 40 7.94 10.00 13.43
C ASP A 40 6.57 9.33 13.44
N SER A 41 5.71 9.69 14.41
CA SER A 41 4.37 9.10 14.56
C SER A 41 3.43 9.38 13.38
N GLU A 42 3.67 10.46 12.67
CA GLU A 42 2.83 10.91 11.57
C GLU A 42 3.41 10.55 10.19
N SER A 43 4.72 10.29 10.07
CA SER A 43 5.38 9.99 8.80
C SER A 43 6.43 8.90 8.99
N ASN A 44 6.13 7.68 8.55
CA ASN A 44 6.95 6.49 8.78
C ASN A 44 6.67 5.40 7.73
N TYR A 45 6.99 4.13 8.00
CA TYR A 45 6.69 3.02 7.08
C TYR A 45 5.19 2.77 6.87
N SER A 46 4.33 3.16 7.81
CA SER A 46 2.87 2.95 7.72
C SER A 46 2.13 4.15 7.18
N PHE A 47 2.62 5.38 7.44
CA PHE A 47 1.95 6.64 7.13
C PHE A 47 2.79 7.49 6.17
N GLY A 48 2.09 8.22 5.32
CA GLY A 48 2.63 9.03 4.25
C GLY A 48 2.23 8.53 2.87
N GLU A 49 2.44 9.34 1.86
CA GLU A 49 2.02 9.07 0.48
C GLU A 49 2.49 7.72 -0.02
N GLY A 50 1.58 6.98 -0.65
CA GLY A 50 1.80 5.63 -1.15
C GLY A 50 1.69 4.53 -0.10
N GLY A 51 1.50 4.88 1.18
CA GLY A 51 1.28 3.94 2.27
C GLY A 51 2.49 3.04 2.56
N ALA A 52 2.24 1.88 3.19
CA ALA A 52 3.29 0.93 3.57
C ALA A 52 4.06 0.32 2.38
N GLY A 53 3.43 0.29 1.19
CA GLY A 53 4.03 -0.25 -0.03
C GLY A 53 5.01 0.66 -0.75
N ALA A 54 5.03 1.97 -0.47
CA ALA A 54 5.78 2.96 -1.25
C ALA A 54 7.29 2.70 -1.34
N TYR A 55 7.85 2.11 -0.30
CA TYR A 55 9.28 1.78 -0.18
C TYR A 55 9.54 0.28 -0.03
N SER A 56 8.59 -0.55 -0.43
CA SER A 56 8.81 -1.98 -0.66
C SER A 56 9.45 -2.19 -2.03
N ASP A 57 9.82 -3.41 -2.38
CA ASP A 57 10.27 -3.75 -3.73
C ASP A 57 9.12 -3.70 -4.77
N GLY A 58 7.91 -3.32 -4.33
CA GLY A 58 6.77 -3.12 -5.21
C GLY A 58 6.29 -4.39 -5.88
N LYS A 59 6.26 -5.49 -5.14
CA LYS A 59 5.67 -6.75 -5.60
C LYS A 59 4.19 -6.57 -5.89
N LEU A 60 3.76 -6.92 -7.09
CA LEU A 60 2.40 -6.73 -7.58
C LEU A 60 1.64 -8.05 -7.74
N TYR A 61 2.27 -9.17 -7.42
CA TYR A 61 1.65 -10.47 -7.50
C TYR A 61 0.55 -10.64 -6.46
N THR A 62 -0.58 -11.17 -6.88
CA THR A 62 -1.68 -11.55 -5.99
C THR A 62 -2.23 -12.91 -6.39
N ARG A 63 -2.51 -13.75 -5.39
CA ARG A 63 -3.22 -15.02 -5.59
C ARG A 63 -4.72 -14.84 -5.74
N SER A 64 -5.27 -13.70 -5.29
CA SER A 64 -6.69 -13.42 -5.36
C SER A 64 -7.08 -12.94 -6.75
N LYS A 65 -7.62 -13.86 -7.55
CA LYS A 65 -8.18 -13.55 -8.88
C LYS A 65 -9.69 -13.37 -8.86
N LYS A 66 -10.34 -13.55 -7.71
CA LYS A 66 -11.81 -13.57 -7.59
C LYS A 66 -12.44 -12.19 -7.41
N ARG A 67 -11.68 -11.19 -7.00
CA ARG A 67 -12.20 -9.84 -6.70
C ARG A 67 -11.34 -8.78 -7.38
N GLY A 68 -12.00 -7.89 -8.11
CA GLY A 68 -11.36 -6.78 -8.80
C GLY A 68 -10.64 -7.17 -10.08
N ASN A 69 -10.23 -6.17 -10.84
CA ASN A 69 -9.48 -6.31 -12.09
C ASN A 69 -8.01 -5.98 -11.85
N ALA A 70 -7.17 -7.01 -11.64
CA ALA A 70 -5.74 -6.84 -11.42
C ALA A 70 -5.04 -6.23 -12.64
N GLU A 71 -5.46 -6.59 -13.86
CA GLU A 71 -4.91 -6.06 -15.10
C GLU A 71 -5.12 -4.54 -15.20
N LYS A 72 -6.31 -4.05 -14.82
CA LYS A 72 -6.56 -2.59 -14.76
C LYS A 72 -5.57 -1.90 -13.81
N ILE A 73 -5.25 -2.49 -12.67
CA ILE A 73 -4.28 -1.92 -11.71
C ILE A 73 -2.88 -1.85 -12.31
N LEU A 74 -2.43 -2.92 -12.99
CA LEU A 74 -1.13 -2.93 -13.68
C LEU A 74 -1.08 -1.88 -14.79
N ASN A 75 -2.13 -1.76 -15.59
CA ASN A 75 -2.23 -0.73 -16.63
C ASN A 75 -2.17 0.69 -16.05
N VAL A 76 -2.83 0.95 -14.91
CA VAL A 76 -2.71 2.24 -14.20
C VAL A 76 -1.28 2.51 -13.78
N PHE A 77 -0.55 1.52 -13.28
CA PHE A 77 0.87 1.70 -12.97
C PHE A 77 1.72 2.00 -14.21
N CYS A 78 1.49 1.30 -15.32
CA CYS A 78 2.18 1.55 -16.60
C CYS A 78 1.89 2.97 -17.12
N GLN A 79 0.64 3.41 -17.06
CA GLN A 79 0.22 4.76 -17.45
C GLN A 79 0.95 5.84 -16.63
N HIS A 80 1.34 5.52 -15.39
CA HIS A 80 2.06 6.43 -14.50
C HIS A 80 3.56 6.19 -14.45
N GLY A 81 4.11 5.41 -15.40
CA GLY A 81 5.54 5.29 -15.62
C GLY A 81 6.19 4.01 -15.09
N ALA A 82 5.42 3.00 -14.71
CA ALA A 82 5.96 1.66 -14.52
C ALA A 82 6.32 1.02 -15.87
N SER A 83 7.26 0.05 -15.84
CA SER A 83 7.61 -0.71 -17.05
C SER A 83 6.42 -1.52 -17.56
N VAL A 84 6.21 -1.54 -18.86
CA VAL A 84 5.19 -2.40 -19.50
C VAL A 84 5.46 -3.89 -19.31
N SER A 85 6.68 -4.28 -18.94
CA SER A 85 7.03 -5.67 -18.62
C SER A 85 6.17 -6.26 -17.50
N ILE A 86 5.69 -5.42 -16.56
CA ILE A 86 4.81 -5.88 -15.47
C ILE A 86 3.47 -6.47 -15.96
N LEU A 87 3.07 -6.21 -17.19
CA LEU A 87 1.87 -6.79 -17.80
C LEU A 87 2.09 -8.22 -18.28
N GLN A 88 3.34 -8.62 -18.48
CA GLN A 88 3.73 -9.93 -19.04
C GLN A 88 4.41 -10.82 -18.01
N ASP A 89 5.01 -10.22 -16.97
CA ASP A 89 5.74 -10.94 -15.94
C ASP A 89 4.80 -11.82 -15.09
N ALA A 90 5.20 -13.06 -14.82
CA ALA A 90 4.46 -13.96 -13.93
C ALA A 90 4.40 -13.44 -12.49
N HIS A 91 5.47 -12.79 -12.03
CA HIS A 91 5.60 -12.15 -10.70
C HIS A 91 6.03 -10.69 -10.88
N PRO A 92 5.11 -9.80 -11.30
CA PRO A 92 5.46 -8.43 -11.63
C PRO A 92 5.88 -7.64 -10.38
N HIS A 93 6.90 -6.80 -10.55
CA HIS A 93 7.36 -5.86 -9.52
C HIS A 93 7.86 -4.55 -10.17
N ILE A 94 7.78 -3.44 -9.44
CA ILE A 94 8.18 -2.12 -9.95
C ILE A 94 9.60 -1.77 -9.50
N GLY A 95 10.00 -2.15 -8.31
CA GLY A 95 11.26 -1.78 -7.68
C GLY A 95 11.14 -0.54 -6.79
N THR A 96 11.93 -0.53 -5.71
CA THR A 96 11.92 0.49 -4.64
C THR A 96 12.35 1.88 -5.10
N ASP A 97 13.17 1.96 -6.14
CA ASP A 97 13.67 3.20 -6.74
C ASP A 97 12.66 3.84 -7.70
N LYS A 98 11.87 3.03 -8.39
CA LYS A 98 10.91 3.47 -9.41
C LYS A 98 9.53 3.77 -8.86
N LEU A 99 9.07 3.01 -7.87
CA LEU A 99 7.73 3.13 -7.31
C LEU A 99 7.41 4.54 -6.77
N PRO A 100 8.32 5.26 -6.09
CA PRO A 100 8.07 6.64 -5.68
C PRO A 100 7.72 7.57 -6.84
N ARG A 101 8.37 7.41 -8.00
CA ARG A 101 8.07 8.22 -9.19
C ARG A 101 6.69 7.92 -9.78
N VAL A 102 6.30 6.66 -9.78
CA VAL A 102 4.95 6.25 -10.20
C VAL A 102 3.89 6.87 -9.30
N ILE A 103 4.12 6.86 -7.99
CA ILE A 103 3.24 7.48 -7.00
C ILE A 103 3.12 9.00 -7.23
N GLU A 104 4.23 9.69 -7.50
CA GLU A 104 4.23 11.11 -7.83
C GLU A 104 3.43 11.42 -9.10
N ASN A 105 3.58 10.59 -10.13
CA ASN A 105 2.84 10.75 -11.38
C ASN A 105 1.33 10.53 -11.16
N MET A 106 0.93 9.56 -10.33
CA MET A 106 -0.47 9.37 -9.94
C MET A 106 -1.03 10.60 -9.21
N ARG A 107 -0.27 11.17 -8.26
CA ARG A 107 -0.65 12.42 -7.59
C ARG A 107 -0.78 13.57 -8.59
N LYS A 108 0.18 13.70 -9.51
CA LYS A 108 0.12 14.75 -10.54
C LYS A 108 -1.16 14.64 -11.37
N THR A 109 -1.53 13.46 -11.81
CA THR A 109 -2.80 13.24 -12.53
C THR A 109 -4.00 13.69 -11.70
N ILE A 110 -4.01 13.38 -10.39
CA ILE A 110 -5.10 13.81 -9.50
C ILE A 110 -5.21 15.33 -9.44
N LEU A 111 -4.09 16.02 -9.28
CA LEU A 111 -4.03 17.48 -9.22
C LEU A 111 -4.41 18.12 -10.57
N ASP A 112 -3.88 17.61 -11.67
CA ASP A 112 -4.18 18.10 -13.04
C ASP A 112 -5.67 17.95 -13.40
N CYS A 113 -6.34 16.98 -12.81
CA CYS A 113 -7.80 16.79 -12.94
C CYS A 113 -8.63 17.58 -11.93
N GLY A 114 -8.04 18.50 -11.18
CA GLY A 114 -8.72 19.36 -10.22
C GLY A 114 -9.05 18.72 -8.88
N GLY A 115 -8.41 17.59 -8.56
CA GLY A 115 -8.41 17.04 -7.20
C GLY A 115 -7.43 17.77 -6.29
N GLU A 116 -7.52 17.52 -5.00
CA GLU A 116 -6.64 18.12 -3.99
C GLU A 116 -5.91 17.04 -3.19
N VAL A 117 -4.68 17.37 -2.73
CA VAL A 117 -3.89 16.50 -1.84
C VAL A 117 -3.30 17.34 -0.72
N HIS A 118 -3.68 17.04 0.52
CA HIS A 118 -3.22 17.73 1.72
C HIS A 118 -2.34 16.79 2.56
N PHE A 119 -1.03 17.07 2.60
CA PHE A 119 -0.06 16.36 3.43
C PHE A 119 0.06 16.99 4.82
N GLY A 120 0.61 16.25 5.80
CA GLY A 120 0.69 16.69 7.17
C GLY A 120 -0.68 16.97 7.79
N THR A 121 -1.72 16.38 7.22
CA THR A 121 -3.12 16.66 7.54
C THR A 121 -3.78 15.36 7.98
N ARG A 122 -3.97 15.20 9.29
CA ARG A 122 -4.59 14.02 9.90
C ARG A 122 -6.07 14.28 10.13
N MET A 123 -6.90 13.28 9.82
CA MET A 123 -8.28 13.27 10.25
C MET A 123 -8.33 13.03 11.77
N ASP A 124 -8.89 13.97 12.51
CA ASP A 124 -9.10 13.86 13.96
C ASP A 124 -10.55 13.48 14.30
N VAL A 125 -11.51 13.98 13.52
CA VAL A 125 -12.95 13.76 13.76
C VAL A 125 -13.66 13.39 12.47
N LEU A 126 -14.57 12.40 12.51
CA LEU A 126 -15.61 12.22 11.50
C LEU A 126 -16.84 13.06 11.88
N LEU A 127 -17.29 13.87 10.96
CA LEU A 127 -18.55 14.64 11.14
C LEU A 127 -19.72 13.72 10.82
N ILE A 128 -20.54 13.44 11.82
CA ILE A 128 -21.70 12.57 11.70
C ILE A 128 -22.98 13.39 11.98
N GLU A 129 -23.87 13.37 11.03
CA GLU A 129 -25.19 14.03 11.14
C GLU A 129 -26.28 13.00 10.80
N LYS A 130 -27.21 12.74 11.73
CA LYS A 130 -28.30 11.76 11.55
C LYS A 130 -27.79 10.39 11.06
N ASP A 131 -26.80 9.83 11.75
CA ASP A 131 -26.17 8.55 11.45
C ASP A 131 -25.46 8.46 10.08
N THR A 132 -25.21 9.60 9.46
CA THR A 132 -24.52 9.68 8.18
C THR A 132 -23.22 10.47 8.33
N VAL A 133 -22.12 9.94 7.78
CA VAL A 133 -20.85 10.66 7.71
C VAL A 133 -20.94 11.74 6.63
N VAL A 134 -20.77 12.99 7.04
CA VAL A 134 -20.91 14.18 6.16
C VAL A 134 -19.61 14.93 5.95
N GLY A 135 -18.49 14.45 6.52
CA GLY A 135 -17.19 15.09 6.38
C GLY A 135 -16.20 14.70 7.44
N ILE A 136 -15.10 15.42 7.47
CA ILE A 136 -14.02 15.28 8.44
C ILE A 136 -13.56 16.63 8.97
N GLU A 137 -13.03 16.64 10.20
CA GLU A 137 -12.23 17.71 10.74
C GLU A 137 -10.79 17.21 10.95
N THR A 138 -9.82 18.08 10.76
CA THR A 138 -8.41 17.73 10.74
C THR A 138 -7.63 18.41 11.86
N ASN A 139 -6.45 17.85 12.20
CA ASN A 139 -5.50 18.43 13.15
C ASN A 139 -5.06 19.86 12.80
N THR A 140 -5.29 20.32 11.58
CA THR A 140 -5.00 21.70 11.14
C THR A 140 -6.19 22.64 11.33
N GLY A 141 -7.29 22.17 11.91
CA GLY A 141 -8.54 22.92 12.05
C GLY A 141 -9.35 23.09 10.76
N LYS A 142 -8.92 22.45 9.67
CA LYS A 142 -9.68 22.46 8.42
C LYS A 142 -10.81 21.43 8.46
N THR A 143 -11.95 21.81 7.91
CA THR A 143 -13.11 20.95 7.72
C THR A 143 -13.28 20.66 6.24
N PHE A 144 -13.44 19.38 5.90
CA PHE A 144 -13.80 18.94 4.56
C PHE A 144 -15.17 18.28 4.60
N ARG A 145 -16.13 18.80 3.85
CA ARG A 145 -17.48 18.25 3.78
C ARG A 145 -17.68 17.41 2.54
N GLY A 146 -18.38 16.28 2.68
CA GLY A 146 -18.72 15.35 1.62
C GLY A 146 -18.65 13.90 2.06
N PRO A 147 -18.93 12.95 1.15
CA PRO A 147 -18.74 11.52 1.42
C PRO A 147 -17.27 11.19 1.74
N VAL A 148 -17.04 10.34 2.73
CA VAL A 148 -15.70 10.00 3.22
C VAL A 148 -15.34 8.55 2.86
N ILE A 149 -14.17 8.36 2.26
CA ILE A 149 -13.55 7.05 2.08
C ILE A 149 -12.41 6.95 3.10
N LEU A 150 -12.61 6.15 4.14
CA LEU A 150 -11.61 5.92 5.17
C LEU A 150 -10.62 4.83 4.71
N ALA A 151 -9.41 5.24 4.34
CA ALA A 151 -8.37 4.36 3.78
C ALA A 151 -7.04 4.49 4.55
N THR A 152 -7.10 4.49 5.87
CA THR A 152 -5.99 4.80 6.78
C THR A 152 -5.02 3.65 7.02
N GLY A 153 -5.31 2.47 6.49
CA GLY A 153 -4.51 1.26 6.70
C GLY A 153 -4.70 0.67 8.11
N HIS A 154 -4.15 -0.52 8.32
CA HIS A 154 -4.36 -1.27 9.57
C HIS A 154 -3.54 -0.75 10.76
N SER A 155 -2.51 0.08 10.52
CA SER A 155 -1.64 0.61 11.58
C SER A 155 -2.18 1.89 12.23
N ALA A 156 -3.25 2.49 11.70
CA ALA A 156 -3.88 3.69 12.24
C ALA A 156 -4.75 3.35 13.48
N ARG A 157 -4.10 2.95 14.56
CA ARG A 157 -4.79 2.50 15.80
C ARG A 157 -5.60 3.60 16.47
N ASP A 158 -5.18 4.84 16.32
CA ASP A 158 -5.88 6.04 16.77
C ASP A 158 -7.25 6.17 16.09
N VAL A 159 -7.32 5.92 14.79
CA VAL A 159 -8.58 5.91 14.03
C VAL A 159 -9.51 4.80 14.53
N TYR A 160 -9.03 3.57 14.72
CA TYR A 160 -9.85 2.47 15.27
C TYR A 160 -10.37 2.78 16.66
N ARG A 161 -9.55 3.38 17.54
CA ARG A 161 -9.97 3.81 18.86
C ARG A 161 -11.05 4.89 18.78
N TRP A 162 -10.85 5.86 17.89
CA TRP A 162 -11.84 6.91 17.67
C TRP A 162 -13.20 6.32 17.24
N LEU A 163 -13.20 5.45 16.23
CA LEU A 163 -14.41 4.78 15.74
C LEU A 163 -15.13 4.03 16.88
N HIS A 164 -14.39 3.24 17.66
CA HIS A 164 -14.95 2.48 18.77
C HIS A 164 -15.56 3.38 19.86
N THR A 165 -14.88 4.45 20.26
CA THR A 165 -15.36 5.37 21.29
C THR A 165 -16.56 6.21 20.85
N HIS A 166 -16.78 6.32 19.53
CA HIS A 166 -17.92 7.06 18.96
C HIS A 166 -19.05 6.13 18.47
N GLY A 167 -19.07 4.89 18.94
CA GLY A 167 -20.18 3.96 18.71
C GLY A 167 -20.22 3.35 17.30
N VAL A 168 -19.15 3.48 16.51
CA VAL A 168 -19.08 2.79 15.22
C VAL A 168 -18.77 1.31 15.49
N GLU A 169 -19.59 0.42 14.94
CA GLU A 169 -19.41 -1.01 15.08
C GLU A 169 -18.10 -1.47 14.43
N ILE A 170 -17.30 -2.22 15.19
CA ILE A 170 -16.04 -2.79 14.75
C ILE A 170 -16.05 -4.29 15.03
N GLU A 171 -15.90 -5.08 13.99
CA GLU A 171 -15.77 -6.53 14.09
C GLU A 171 -14.31 -6.97 14.07
N SER A 172 -14.01 -8.02 14.85
CA SER A 172 -12.71 -8.66 14.79
C SER A 172 -12.55 -9.44 13.47
N LYS A 173 -11.40 -9.31 12.84
CA LYS A 173 -11.09 -10.04 11.61
C LYS A 173 -9.84 -10.88 11.79
N GLY A 174 -9.89 -12.12 11.29
CA GLY A 174 -8.74 -13.01 11.27
C GLY A 174 -7.56 -12.38 10.53
N LEU A 175 -6.35 -12.63 11.03
CA LEU A 175 -5.11 -12.16 10.44
C LEU A 175 -4.15 -13.34 10.21
N ALA A 176 -3.21 -13.17 9.27
CA ALA A 176 -2.11 -14.09 9.11
C ALA A 176 -0.91 -13.61 9.92
N VAL A 177 -0.29 -14.52 10.67
CA VAL A 177 0.96 -14.27 11.40
C VAL A 177 1.98 -15.29 10.92
N GLY A 178 3.18 -14.86 10.69
CA GLY A 178 4.24 -15.74 10.23
C GLY A 178 5.62 -15.19 10.54
N VAL A 179 6.61 -15.92 10.05
CA VAL A 179 8.02 -15.59 10.16
C VAL A 179 8.64 -15.44 8.78
N ARG A 180 9.68 -14.67 8.68
CA ARG A 180 10.54 -14.63 7.50
C ARG A 180 11.56 -15.75 7.60
N LEU A 181 11.58 -16.58 6.57
CA LEU A 181 12.63 -17.62 6.41
C LEU A 181 13.61 -17.12 5.36
N GLU A 182 14.90 -17.24 5.66
CA GLU A 182 15.98 -16.89 4.74
C GLU A 182 16.79 -18.14 4.41
N HIS A 183 17.11 -18.30 3.13
CA HIS A 183 17.91 -19.41 2.63
C HIS A 183 19.06 -18.90 1.76
N PRO A 184 20.19 -19.63 1.69
CA PRO A 184 21.18 -19.38 0.64
C PRO A 184 20.55 -19.56 -0.74
N SER A 185 20.65 -18.56 -1.62
CA SER A 185 20.07 -18.62 -2.98
C SER A 185 20.52 -19.86 -3.75
N LEU A 186 21.79 -20.25 -3.61
CA LEU A 186 22.31 -21.45 -4.28
C LEU A 186 21.54 -22.73 -3.87
N LEU A 187 21.17 -22.86 -2.59
CA LEU A 187 20.40 -24.02 -2.12
C LEU A 187 19.06 -24.12 -2.81
N ILE A 188 18.35 -22.99 -2.91
CA ILE A 188 17.03 -22.97 -3.57
C ILE A 188 17.17 -23.19 -5.08
N ASP A 189 18.16 -22.57 -5.72
CA ASP A 189 18.48 -22.80 -7.12
C ASP A 189 18.75 -24.29 -7.41
N GLN A 190 19.55 -24.96 -6.57
CA GLN A 190 19.86 -26.39 -6.71
C GLN A 190 18.60 -27.25 -6.60
N ILE A 191 17.73 -26.95 -5.65
CA ILE A 191 16.49 -27.70 -5.42
C ILE A 191 15.53 -27.52 -6.59
N GLN A 192 15.27 -26.26 -6.99
CA GLN A 192 14.24 -25.96 -7.98
C GLN A 192 14.67 -26.25 -9.42
N TYR A 193 15.95 -26.04 -9.74
CA TYR A 193 16.48 -26.31 -11.08
C TYR A 193 17.12 -27.71 -11.22
N HIS A 194 17.14 -28.51 -10.14
CA HIS A 194 17.74 -29.84 -10.11
C HIS A 194 19.19 -29.85 -10.65
N ASN A 195 19.95 -28.80 -10.34
CA ASN A 195 21.29 -28.60 -10.84
C ASN A 195 22.26 -28.26 -9.67
N ARG A 196 23.30 -29.11 -9.47
CA ARG A 196 24.30 -28.90 -8.42
C ARG A 196 25.05 -27.57 -8.49
N ASN A 197 25.14 -26.98 -9.69
CA ASN A 197 25.79 -25.69 -9.92
C ASN A 197 24.81 -24.49 -9.79
N GLY A 198 23.56 -24.73 -9.42
CA GLY A 198 22.51 -23.71 -9.33
C GLY A 198 21.97 -23.28 -10.69
N ARG A 199 21.51 -22.04 -10.77
CA ARG A 199 20.76 -21.50 -11.94
C ARG A 199 21.60 -21.19 -13.19
N GLY A 200 22.92 -21.11 -13.06
CA GLY A 200 23.78 -20.69 -14.18
C GLY A 200 23.57 -19.22 -14.57
N LYS A 201 23.92 -18.88 -15.85
CA LYS A 201 23.95 -17.49 -16.35
C LYS A 201 22.56 -16.95 -16.76
N TYR A 202 21.67 -17.81 -17.20
CA TYR A 202 20.46 -17.38 -17.94
C TYR A 202 19.17 -17.49 -17.14
N LEU A 203 19.15 -18.26 -16.06
CA LEU A 203 17.97 -18.44 -15.23
C LEU A 203 17.89 -17.38 -14.12
N PRO A 204 16.69 -16.91 -13.78
CA PRO A 204 16.49 -16.03 -12.61
C PRO A 204 16.80 -16.78 -11.30
N ALA A 205 16.81 -16.05 -10.18
CA ALA A 205 16.84 -16.69 -8.87
C ALA A 205 15.60 -17.58 -8.70
N ALA A 206 15.80 -18.80 -8.23
CA ALA A 206 14.70 -19.72 -8.04
C ALA A 206 13.78 -19.28 -6.90
N GLU A 207 12.51 -19.49 -7.10
CA GLU A 207 11.45 -19.22 -6.12
C GLU A 207 10.70 -20.49 -5.79
N TYR A 208 10.09 -20.53 -4.60
CA TYR A 208 9.20 -21.60 -4.21
C TYR A 208 7.98 -21.06 -3.48
N SER A 209 6.91 -21.82 -3.53
CA SER A 209 5.72 -21.52 -2.73
C SER A 209 5.09 -22.81 -2.23
N PHE A 210 4.45 -22.74 -1.09
CA PHE A 210 3.68 -23.84 -0.55
C PHE A 210 2.37 -23.36 0.05
N VAL A 211 1.40 -24.25 0.09
CA VAL A 211 0.14 -24.09 0.83
C VAL A 211 -0.19 -25.44 1.44
N GLN A 212 -0.43 -25.46 2.74
CA GLN A 212 -0.82 -26.65 3.48
C GLN A 212 -1.87 -26.30 4.52
N GLN A 213 -2.82 -27.20 4.73
CA GLN A 213 -3.74 -27.12 5.87
C GLN A 213 -3.14 -27.88 7.06
N VAL A 214 -3.03 -27.20 8.17
CA VAL A 214 -2.53 -27.78 9.44
C VAL A 214 -3.56 -27.48 10.52
N GLU A 215 -4.17 -28.50 11.09
CA GLU A 215 -5.20 -28.38 12.14
C GLU A 215 -6.30 -27.36 11.79
N GLY A 216 -6.77 -27.40 10.56
CA GLY A 216 -7.82 -26.48 10.07
C GLY A 216 -7.38 -25.07 9.78
N ARG A 217 -6.07 -24.76 9.88
CA ARG A 217 -5.48 -23.47 9.55
C ARG A 217 -4.65 -23.55 8.28
N GLY A 218 -4.79 -22.56 7.41
CA GLY A 218 -3.95 -22.45 6.23
C GLY A 218 -2.54 -21.96 6.58
N VAL A 219 -1.53 -22.75 6.24
CA VAL A 219 -0.11 -22.36 6.29
C VAL A 219 0.38 -22.17 4.87
N TYR A 220 0.98 -21.02 4.57
CA TYR A 220 1.41 -20.72 3.21
C TYR A 220 2.62 -19.78 3.19
N SER A 221 3.40 -19.84 2.11
CA SER A 221 4.45 -18.87 1.80
C SER A 221 4.00 -17.86 0.74
N PHE A 222 4.62 -16.71 0.69
CA PHE A 222 4.48 -15.70 -0.36
C PHE A 222 5.73 -14.82 -0.47
#